data_98ef20ece911f0654df1fbaa1d8b0952
#
_entry.id   98ef20ece911f0654df1fbaa1d8b0952
#
_cell.length_a   1.000
_cell.length_b   1.000
_cell.length_c   1.000
_cell.angle_alpha   90.00
_cell.angle_beta   90.00
_cell.angle_gamma   90.00
#
_symmetry.space_group_name_H-M   'P 1'
#
loop_
_entity.id
_entity.type
_entity.pdbx_description
1 polymer ?
#
loop_
_entity_poly.entity_id
_entity_poly.type
_entity_poly.pdbx_seq_one_letter_code
_entity_poly.pdbx_strand_id
1 'polypeptide(L)'
;METKIKIVVDAMGGDYAPEVPVQGAVEALQENTNISIVLVGRTDAIKEQLAKYTYDKERIEIVHAEEVIGFDEPPVMAVRKKKDSSIVVGMKLVKKGEADAFVSAGSTGAILVGGQMIVGRIKGIERAPLAPLIPTAKGPALLIDCGANVDARASHLVQFAQMG
;
A
#
# COMPACT_ATOMS: atom_id res chain seq x y z
N MET A 1 -21.25 -16.95 4.30
CA MET A 1 -19.99 -16.52 4.95
C MET A 1 -19.58 -15.22 4.29
N GLU A 2 -19.52 -14.12 5.02
CA GLU A 2 -18.95 -12.89 4.48
C GLU A 2 -17.47 -13.13 4.18
N THR A 3 -17.04 -12.81 2.97
CA THR A 3 -15.66 -12.96 2.54
C THR A 3 -14.82 -11.92 3.30
N LYS A 4 -13.95 -12.36 4.19
CA LYS A 4 -13.03 -11.44 4.88
C LYS A 4 -12.06 -10.86 3.87
N ILE A 5 -11.93 -9.54 3.82
CA ILE A 5 -10.97 -8.82 2.99
C ILE A 5 -9.61 -8.85 3.70
N LYS A 6 -8.58 -9.32 3.01
CA LYS A 6 -7.22 -9.39 3.54
C LYS A 6 -6.38 -8.21 3.04
N ILE A 7 -5.91 -7.36 3.96
CA ILE A 7 -5.19 -6.13 3.66
C ILE A 7 -3.73 -6.25 4.10
N VAL A 8 -2.81 -6.02 3.18
CA VAL A 8 -1.39 -5.88 3.50
C VAL A 8 -1.10 -4.46 3.94
N VAL A 9 -0.45 -4.30 5.08
CA VAL A 9 0.03 -3.01 5.59
C VAL A 9 1.56 -3.04 5.63
N ASP A 10 2.17 -2.07 4.97
CA ASP A 10 3.60 -1.80 5.08
C ASP A 10 3.90 -1.25 6.46
N ALA A 11 4.38 -2.11 7.35
CA ALA A 11 4.69 -1.73 8.73
C ALA A 11 5.96 -0.86 8.84
N MET A 12 6.75 -0.74 7.78
CA MET A 12 7.99 0.04 7.76
C MET A 12 7.86 1.34 6.96
N GLY A 13 6.66 1.66 6.44
CA GLY A 13 6.39 2.88 5.68
C GLY A 13 5.96 4.05 6.55
N GLY A 14 6.53 5.24 6.29
CA GLY A 14 6.24 6.47 6.99
C GLY A 14 7.27 6.86 8.05
N ASP A 15 7.19 8.12 8.50
CA ASP A 15 8.18 8.74 9.39
C ASP A 15 8.19 8.13 10.81
N TYR A 16 7.07 7.56 11.22
CA TYR A 16 6.87 6.97 12.55
C TYR A 16 6.67 5.45 12.49
N ALA A 17 7.23 4.82 11.47
CA ALA A 17 7.20 3.36 11.35
C ALA A 17 8.21 2.71 12.34
N PRO A 18 7.88 1.55 12.91
CA PRO A 18 6.67 0.74 12.75
C PRO A 18 5.50 1.14 13.68
N GLU A 19 5.68 2.09 14.58
CA GLU A 19 4.71 2.42 15.63
C GLU A 19 3.33 2.77 15.05
N VAL A 20 3.26 3.82 14.23
CA VAL A 20 1.98 4.33 13.69
C VAL A 20 1.29 3.33 12.74
N PRO A 21 1.98 2.67 11.79
CA PRO A 21 1.34 1.65 10.96
C PRO A 21 0.77 0.47 11.76
N VAL A 22 1.48 0.02 12.80
CA VAL A 22 1.01 -1.08 13.65
C VAL A 22 -0.18 -0.65 14.51
N GLN A 23 -0.14 0.54 15.10
CA GLN A 23 -1.26 1.12 15.83
C GLN A 23 -2.50 1.22 14.95
N GLY A 24 -2.38 1.85 13.78
CA GLY A 24 -3.49 2.00 12.84
C GLY A 24 -4.08 0.67 12.36
N ALA A 25 -3.23 -0.35 12.19
CA ALA A 25 -3.70 -1.70 11.86
C ALA A 25 -4.56 -2.30 12.99
N VAL A 26 -4.15 -2.15 14.25
CA VAL A 26 -4.92 -2.63 15.41
C VAL A 26 -6.25 -1.87 15.54
N GLU A 27 -6.24 -0.56 15.40
CA GLU A 27 -7.44 0.29 15.45
C GLU A 27 -8.43 -0.08 14.34
N ALA A 28 -7.95 -0.27 13.11
CA ALA A 28 -8.77 -0.69 11.98
C ALA A 28 -9.49 -2.04 12.22
N LEU A 29 -8.84 -2.99 12.91
CA LEU A 29 -9.45 -4.26 13.28
C LEU A 29 -10.54 -4.12 14.36
N GLN A 30 -10.45 -3.13 15.23
CA GLN A 30 -11.47 -2.84 16.23
C GLN A 30 -12.74 -2.25 15.58
N GLU A 31 -12.55 -1.38 14.58
CA GLU A 31 -13.64 -0.73 13.86
C GLU A 31 -14.31 -1.63 12.81
N ASN A 32 -13.56 -2.59 12.23
CA ASN A 32 -14.04 -3.42 11.13
C ASN A 32 -13.90 -4.91 11.46
N THR A 33 -15.01 -5.63 11.46
CA THR A 33 -15.05 -7.06 11.77
C THR A 33 -14.75 -7.96 10.58
N ASN A 34 -14.88 -7.46 9.36
CA ASN A 34 -14.78 -8.22 8.10
C ASN A 34 -13.43 -8.11 7.41
N ILE A 35 -12.41 -7.50 8.05
CA ILE A 35 -11.04 -7.43 7.52
C ILE A 35 -10.08 -8.30 8.34
N SER A 36 -9.00 -8.72 7.70
CA SER A 36 -7.78 -9.25 8.32
C SER A 36 -6.56 -8.52 7.77
N ILE A 37 -5.48 -8.46 8.54
CA ILE A 37 -4.31 -7.65 8.20
C ILE A 37 -3.07 -8.52 8.14
N VAL A 38 -2.23 -8.28 7.13
CA VAL A 38 -0.86 -8.78 7.03
C VAL A 38 0.09 -7.61 7.22
N LEU A 39 0.79 -7.58 8.35
CA LEU A 39 1.85 -6.61 8.61
C LEU A 39 3.15 -7.09 7.96
N VAL A 40 3.71 -6.30 7.05
CA VAL A 40 4.95 -6.64 6.35
C VAL A 40 6.08 -5.72 6.81
N GLY A 41 7.18 -6.33 7.29
CA GLY A 41 8.34 -5.60 7.77
C GLY A 41 9.21 -6.43 8.70
N ARG A 42 10.08 -5.78 9.46
CA ARG A 42 10.95 -6.45 10.43
C ARG A 42 10.13 -7.07 11.55
N THR A 43 10.10 -8.37 11.58
CA THR A 43 9.24 -9.16 12.48
C THR A 43 9.39 -8.76 13.95
N ASP A 44 10.62 -8.56 14.43
CA ASP A 44 10.86 -8.25 15.84
C ASP A 44 10.33 -6.85 16.20
N ALA A 45 10.56 -5.87 15.34
CA ALA A 45 10.04 -4.51 15.52
C ALA A 45 8.49 -4.47 15.52
N ILE A 46 7.85 -5.24 14.61
CA ILE A 46 6.39 -5.36 14.57
C ILE A 46 5.86 -6.02 15.85
N LYS A 47 6.48 -7.11 16.31
CA LYS A 47 6.07 -7.81 17.54
C LYS A 47 6.21 -6.94 18.77
N GLU A 48 7.28 -6.15 18.86
CA GLU A 48 7.50 -5.20 19.96
C GLU A 48 6.36 -4.16 20.03
N GLN A 49 5.93 -3.62 18.88
CA GLN A 49 4.80 -2.70 18.85
C GLN A 49 3.48 -3.39 19.18
N LEU A 50 3.20 -4.54 18.58
CA LEU A 50 1.97 -5.30 18.84
C LEU A 50 1.81 -5.70 20.31
N ALA A 51 2.92 -5.91 21.04
CA ALA A 51 2.90 -6.24 22.47
C ALA A 51 2.27 -5.13 23.34
N LYS A 52 2.17 -3.91 22.82
CA LYS A 52 1.55 -2.77 23.52
C LYS A 52 0.01 -2.80 23.46
N TYR A 53 -0.57 -3.65 22.61
CA TYR A 53 -2.01 -3.65 22.29
C TYR A 53 -2.67 -4.99 22.61
N THR A 54 -3.99 -4.93 22.87
CA THR A 54 -4.85 -6.10 22.89
C THR A 54 -5.58 -6.17 21.55
N TYR A 55 -5.43 -7.27 20.81
CA TYR A 55 -6.02 -7.46 19.49
C TYR A 55 -6.34 -8.96 19.25
N ASP A 56 -7.18 -9.22 18.26
CA ASP A 56 -7.48 -10.58 17.79
C ASP A 56 -6.29 -11.13 16.98
N LYS A 57 -5.55 -12.06 17.56
CA LYS A 57 -4.35 -12.66 16.96
C LYS A 57 -4.63 -13.47 15.70
N GLU A 58 -5.87 -13.96 15.52
CA GLU A 58 -6.26 -14.71 14.33
C GLU A 58 -6.48 -13.80 13.11
N ARG A 59 -6.57 -12.49 13.34
CA ARG A 59 -6.81 -11.49 12.31
C ARG A 59 -5.56 -10.69 11.91
N ILE A 60 -4.42 -10.93 12.56
CA ILE A 60 -3.12 -10.34 12.20
C ILE A 60 -2.13 -11.44 11.85
N GLU A 61 -1.57 -11.36 10.65
CA GLU A 61 -0.44 -12.14 10.18
C GLU A 61 0.79 -11.24 10.06
N ILE A 62 2.00 -11.76 10.30
CA ILE A 62 3.25 -11.03 10.09
C ILE A 62 4.04 -11.74 9.01
N VAL A 63 4.42 -10.99 7.98
CA VAL A 63 5.33 -11.44 6.93
C VAL A 63 6.63 -10.64 7.04
N HIS A 64 7.73 -11.36 7.18
CA HIS A 64 9.05 -10.74 7.34
C HIS A 64 9.52 -10.04 6.06
N ALA A 65 10.08 -8.85 6.23
CA ALA A 65 10.82 -8.11 5.21
C ALA A 65 11.90 -7.26 5.90
N GLU A 66 13.15 -7.45 5.51
CA GLU A 66 14.28 -6.81 6.20
C GLU A 66 14.55 -5.40 5.70
N GLU A 67 14.38 -5.16 4.39
CA GLU A 67 14.77 -3.91 3.75
C GLU A 67 13.63 -2.88 3.80
N VAL A 68 14.01 -1.59 3.81
CA VAL A 68 13.11 -0.44 3.72
C VAL A 68 13.51 0.43 2.55
N ILE A 69 12.55 0.87 1.74
CA ILE A 69 12.77 1.87 0.69
C ILE A 69 12.54 3.26 1.29
N GLY A 70 13.60 4.07 1.31
CA GLY A 70 13.55 5.45 1.79
C GLY A 70 12.90 6.41 0.80
N PHE A 71 12.52 7.61 1.28
CA PHE A 71 11.88 8.63 0.45
C PHE A 71 12.84 9.24 -0.59
N ASP A 72 14.14 9.28 -0.28
CA ASP A 72 15.18 9.89 -1.14
C ASP A 72 15.73 8.92 -2.20
N GLU A 73 15.31 7.66 -2.18
CA GLU A 73 15.81 6.66 -3.11
C GLU A 73 15.10 6.76 -4.47
N PRO A 74 15.86 6.67 -5.61
CA PRO A 74 15.24 6.60 -6.92
C PRO A 74 14.29 5.40 -7.03
N PRO A 75 12.97 5.59 -7.20
CA PRO A 75 11.96 4.55 -7.00
C PRO A 75 12.16 3.29 -7.85
N VAL A 76 12.50 3.47 -9.14
CA VAL A 76 12.70 2.35 -10.07
C VAL A 76 13.87 1.47 -9.63
N MET A 77 14.96 2.10 -9.19
CA MET A 77 16.16 1.38 -8.75
C MET A 77 15.93 0.71 -7.40
N ALA A 78 15.26 1.40 -6.49
CA ALA A 78 14.94 0.87 -5.16
C ALA A 78 14.07 -0.39 -5.26
N VAL A 79 12.96 -0.33 -6.01
CA VAL A 79 12.06 -1.49 -6.23
C VAL A 79 12.77 -2.67 -6.93
N ARG A 80 13.73 -2.38 -7.83
CA ARG A 80 14.50 -3.42 -8.51
C ARG A 80 15.55 -4.07 -7.64
N LYS A 81 16.23 -3.31 -6.78
CA LYS A 81 17.34 -3.78 -5.94
C LYS A 81 16.86 -4.38 -4.62
N LYS A 82 15.96 -3.70 -3.91
CA LYS A 82 15.47 -4.10 -2.59
C LYS A 82 14.31 -5.08 -2.70
N LYS A 83 14.62 -6.31 -3.06
CA LYS A 83 13.62 -7.38 -3.29
C LYS A 83 12.96 -7.87 -2.01
N ASP A 84 13.58 -7.64 -0.87
CA ASP A 84 13.13 -7.96 0.48
C ASP A 84 12.61 -6.73 1.23
N SER A 85 12.25 -5.66 0.52
CA SER A 85 11.60 -4.50 1.14
C SER A 85 10.13 -4.75 1.42
N SER A 86 9.62 -4.15 2.50
CA SER A 86 8.21 -4.24 2.90
C SER A 86 7.24 -3.91 1.76
N ILE A 87 7.54 -2.89 0.95
CA ILE A 87 6.76 -2.52 -0.24
C ILE A 87 6.78 -3.66 -1.28
N VAL A 88 7.95 -4.18 -1.63
CA VAL A 88 8.08 -5.22 -2.67
C VAL A 88 7.47 -6.54 -2.23
N VAL A 89 7.71 -6.95 -0.99
CA VAL A 89 7.14 -8.17 -0.41
C VAL A 89 5.62 -8.05 -0.33
N GLY A 90 5.10 -6.94 0.21
CA GLY A 90 3.67 -6.71 0.33
C GLY A 90 2.93 -6.70 -1.02
N MET A 91 3.49 -6.04 -2.03
CA MET A 91 2.90 -6.04 -3.38
C MET A 91 2.94 -7.41 -4.05
N LYS A 92 3.94 -8.26 -3.75
CA LYS A 92 3.96 -9.64 -4.23
C LYS A 92 2.82 -10.48 -3.64
N LEU A 93 2.44 -10.26 -2.37
CA LEU A 93 1.29 -10.93 -1.75
C LEU A 93 0.00 -10.60 -2.51
N VAL A 94 -0.23 -9.31 -2.80
CA VAL A 94 -1.38 -8.89 -3.61
C VAL A 94 -1.33 -9.49 -5.02
N LYS A 95 -0.16 -9.46 -5.67
CA LYS A 95 0.00 -10.05 -7.02
C LYS A 95 -0.34 -11.53 -7.09
N LYS A 96 -0.03 -12.27 -6.04
CA LYS A 96 -0.31 -13.72 -5.95
C LYS A 96 -1.77 -14.02 -5.57
N GLY A 97 -2.57 -13.02 -5.22
CA GLY A 97 -3.92 -13.20 -4.68
C GLY A 97 -3.93 -13.72 -3.24
N GLU A 98 -2.82 -13.60 -2.53
CA GLU A 98 -2.71 -13.93 -1.10
C GLU A 98 -3.28 -12.81 -0.21
N ALA A 99 -3.55 -11.63 -0.80
CA ALA A 99 -4.23 -10.50 -0.18
C ALA A 99 -4.95 -9.65 -1.26
N ASP A 100 -5.94 -8.87 -0.82
CA ASP A 100 -6.84 -8.10 -1.68
C ASP A 100 -6.37 -6.65 -1.89
N ALA A 101 -5.64 -6.08 -0.94
CA ALA A 101 -5.19 -4.69 -0.98
C ALA A 101 -3.82 -4.51 -0.32
N PHE A 102 -3.14 -3.41 -0.68
CA PHE A 102 -1.89 -2.96 -0.09
C PHE A 102 -2.01 -1.50 0.38
N VAL A 103 -1.62 -1.23 1.62
CA VAL A 103 -1.61 0.09 2.25
C VAL A 103 -0.20 0.41 2.73
N SER A 104 0.28 1.61 2.43
CA SER A 104 1.59 2.09 2.88
C SER A 104 1.59 3.62 3.04
N ALA A 105 2.29 4.11 4.04
CA ALA A 105 2.64 5.52 4.22
C ALA A 105 4.09 5.81 3.78
N GLY A 106 4.71 4.89 3.03
CA GLY A 106 6.07 5.02 2.53
C GLY A 106 6.17 5.83 1.23
N SER A 107 7.28 5.64 0.50
CA SER A 107 7.58 6.37 -0.73
C SER A 107 6.50 6.19 -1.81
N THR A 108 5.76 7.26 -2.12
CA THR A 108 4.71 7.27 -3.17
C THR A 108 5.27 6.81 -4.52
N GLY A 109 6.50 7.24 -4.85
CA GLY A 109 7.17 6.83 -6.09
C GLY A 109 7.45 5.32 -6.13
N ALA A 110 7.89 4.73 -5.01
CA ALA A 110 8.12 3.29 -4.92
C ALA A 110 6.81 2.50 -4.98
N ILE A 111 5.74 3.01 -4.37
CA ILE A 111 4.41 2.40 -4.42
C ILE A 111 3.88 2.41 -5.86
N LEU A 112 3.97 3.54 -6.56
CA LEU A 112 3.54 3.66 -7.95
C LEU A 112 4.33 2.72 -8.88
N VAL A 113 5.65 2.72 -8.75
CA VAL A 113 6.53 1.84 -9.56
C VAL A 113 6.28 0.37 -9.25
N GLY A 114 6.16 0.01 -7.97
CA GLY A 114 5.86 -1.35 -7.54
C GLY A 114 4.49 -1.82 -8.01
N GLY A 115 3.47 -0.96 -7.92
CA GLY A 115 2.14 -1.21 -8.45
C GLY A 115 2.18 -1.54 -9.94
N GLN A 116 2.90 -0.74 -10.74
CA GLN A 116 3.03 -0.98 -12.18
C GLN A 116 3.88 -2.20 -12.54
N MET A 117 4.99 -2.44 -11.84
CA MET A 117 5.96 -3.47 -12.18
C MET A 117 5.66 -4.84 -11.57
N ILE A 118 5.06 -4.89 -10.40
CA ILE A 118 4.80 -6.11 -9.63
C ILE A 118 3.34 -6.52 -9.77
N VAL A 119 2.40 -5.68 -9.34
CA VAL A 119 0.96 -5.97 -9.39
C VAL A 119 0.50 -6.00 -10.85
N GLY A 120 0.88 -5.01 -11.62
CA GLY A 120 0.53 -4.84 -13.02
C GLY A 120 -0.54 -3.79 -13.23
N ARG A 121 -0.68 -3.34 -14.48
CA ARG A 121 -1.68 -2.35 -14.88
C ARG A 121 -2.98 -3.03 -15.29
N ILE A 122 -4.08 -2.31 -15.17
CA ILE A 122 -5.37 -2.71 -15.77
C ILE A 122 -5.19 -2.83 -17.28
N LYS A 123 -5.76 -3.87 -17.88
CA LYS A 123 -5.66 -4.12 -19.32
C LYS A 123 -6.19 -2.91 -20.11
N GLY A 124 -5.40 -2.41 -21.04
CA GLY A 124 -5.71 -1.23 -21.85
C GLY A 124 -5.25 0.10 -21.28
N ILE A 125 -4.76 0.14 -20.03
CA ILE A 125 -4.23 1.33 -19.39
C ILE A 125 -2.72 1.45 -19.63
N GLU A 126 -2.28 2.54 -20.25
CA GLU A 126 -0.87 2.79 -20.55
C GLU A 126 -0.07 3.24 -19.34
N ARG A 127 -0.70 4.07 -18.48
CA ARG A 127 -0.07 4.63 -17.28
C ARG A 127 -1.03 4.59 -16.09
N ALA A 128 -0.53 4.16 -14.93
CA ALA A 128 -1.27 4.26 -13.69
C ALA A 128 -1.23 5.72 -13.19
N PRO A 129 -2.36 6.34 -12.87
CA PRO A 129 -2.43 7.65 -12.24
C PRO A 129 -2.35 7.56 -10.72
N LEU A 130 -2.08 8.69 -10.09
CA LEU A 130 -2.37 8.93 -8.67
C LEU A 130 -3.74 9.60 -8.57
N ALA A 131 -4.64 9.02 -7.78
CA ALA A 131 -6.05 9.42 -7.75
C ALA A 131 -6.55 9.67 -6.31
N PRO A 132 -6.16 10.79 -5.66
CA PRO A 132 -6.63 11.15 -4.33
C PRO A 132 -8.09 11.63 -4.35
N LEU A 133 -8.79 11.38 -3.23
CA LEU A 133 -10.08 11.99 -2.94
C LEU A 133 -9.86 13.35 -2.28
N ILE A 134 -10.43 14.40 -2.88
CA ILE A 134 -10.35 15.77 -2.37
C ILE A 134 -11.69 16.15 -1.76
N PRO A 135 -11.74 16.66 -0.51
CA PRO A 135 -12.98 17.14 0.09
C PRO A 135 -13.46 18.42 -0.62
N THR A 136 -14.74 18.45 -0.97
CA THR A 136 -15.39 19.65 -1.53
C THR A 136 -16.67 19.97 -0.79
N ALA A 137 -17.23 21.16 -1.02
CA ALA A 137 -18.50 21.57 -0.39
C ALA A 137 -19.69 20.67 -0.74
N LYS A 138 -19.61 19.87 -1.80
CA LYS A 138 -20.67 18.94 -2.26
C LYS A 138 -20.34 17.47 -2.01
N GLY A 139 -19.27 17.15 -1.26
CA GLY A 139 -18.79 15.81 -1.05
C GLY A 139 -17.40 15.58 -1.66
N PRO A 140 -16.84 14.37 -1.57
CA PRO A 140 -15.51 14.07 -2.10
C PRO A 140 -15.50 14.12 -3.64
N ALA A 141 -14.43 14.69 -4.22
CA ALA A 141 -14.13 14.65 -5.63
C ALA A 141 -12.85 13.85 -5.88
N LEU A 142 -12.84 13.02 -6.93
CA LEU A 142 -11.65 12.29 -7.36
C LEU A 142 -10.82 13.17 -8.29
N LEU A 143 -9.57 13.50 -7.86
CA LEU A 143 -8.60 14.16 -8.72
C LEU A 143 -7.71 13.09 -9.38
N ILE A 144 -7.68 13.06 -10.72
CA ILE A 144 -6.91 12.06 -11.49
C ILE A 144 -6.34 12.66 -12.78
N ASP A 145 -5.04 12.72 -13.07
CA ASP A 145 -3.90 12.32 -12.26
C ASP A 145 -3.43 13.45 -11.33
N CYS A 146 -2.86 13.11 -10.18
CA CYS A 146 -2.30 14.07 -9.23
C CYS A 146 -0.77 13.97 -9.19
N GLY A 147 -0.12 14.31 -10.31
CA GLY A 147 1.34 14.46 -10.40
C GLY A 147 2.18 13.19 -10.55
N ALA A 148 1.58 12.01 -10.70
CA ALA A 148 2.32 10.78 -10.98
C ALA A 148 2.90 10.75 -12.41
N ASN A 149 2.24 11.43 -13.35
CA ASN A 149 2.64 11.50 -14.74
C ASN A 149 2.87 12.96 -15.17
N VAL A 150 4.14 13.39 -15.15
CA VAL A 150 4.53 14.78 -15.50
C VAL A 150 4.21 15.07 -16.97
N ASP A 151 4.47 14.11 -17.87
CA ASP A 151 4.23 14.24 -19.32
C ASP A 151 3.02 13.43 -19.77
N ALA A 152 1.82 13.82 -19.32
CA ALA A 152 0.59 13.16 -19.72
C ALA A 152 0.24 13.49 -21.17
N ARG A 153 0.01 12.44 -22.00
CA ARG A 153 -0.49 12.57 -23.38
C ARG A 153 -2.03 12.63 -23.36
N ALA A 154 -2.63 13.09 -24.46
CA ALA A 154 -4.09 13.10 -24.60
C ALA A 154 -4.71 11.72 -24.38
N SER A 155 -4.10 10.64 -24.90
CA SER A 155 -4.54 9.26 -24.66
C SER A 155 -4.57 8.89 -23.16
N HIS A 156 -3.59 9.36 -22.38
CA HIS A 156 -3.56 9.11 -20.94
C HIS A 156 -4.73 9.83 -20.23
N LEU A 157 -5.03 11.07 -20.60
CA LEU A 157 -6.14 11.83 -20.00
C LEU A 157 -7.49 11.14 -20.25
N VAL A 158 -7.70 10.61 -21.46
CA VAL A 158 -8.89 9.80 -21.76
C VAL A 158 -8.97 8.55 -20.88
N GLN A 159 -7.85 7.84 -20.71
CA GLN A 159 -7.79 6.66 -19.86
C GLN A 159 -8.01 7.02 -18.37
N PHE A 160 -7.47 8.14 -17.91
CA PHE A 160 -7.72 8.63 -16.55
C PHE A 160 -9.19 8.94 -16.31
N ALA A 161 -9.86 9.59 -17.28
CA ALA A 161 -11.31 9.83 -17.21
C ALA A 161 -12.14 8.54 -17.21
N GLN A 162 -11.68 7.47 -17.86
CA GLN A 162 -12.34 6.16 -17.85
C GLN A 162 -12.17 5.40 -16.54
N MET A 163 -11.11 5.68 -15.78
CA MET A 163 -10.84 5.03 -14.50
C MET A 163 -11.51 5.74 -13.33
N GLY A 164 -11.78 7.06 -13.42
CA GLY A 164 -12.48 7.87 -12.41
C GLY A 164 -13.98 7.76 -12.53
#